data_762782879fea17757d5fb08174f15253
#
_entry.id   762782879fea17757d5fb08174f15253
#
_cell.length_a   1.000
_cell.length_b   1.000
_cell.length_c   1.000
_cell.angle_alpha   90.00
_cell.angle_beta   90.00
_cell.angle_gamma   90.00
#
_symmetry.space_group_name_H-M   'P 1'
#
loop_
_entity.id
_entity.type
_entity.pdbx_description
1 polymer ?
#
loop_
_entity_poly.entity_id
_entity_poly.type
_entity_poly.pdbx_seq_one_letter_code
_entity_poly.pdbx_strand_id
1 'polypeptide(L)'
;MGRHQYIAGLLFACLLVGASMLDGRESIRMRVSPMVAMAPGFLTVRVNIEAAAENRTLQVVAESPDFYRSSQIQLNGAQAAPIAVFEFRNLPSGFYQVTGVLSGVNGPRATASGVAKVQPSPGQ
;
A
#
# COMPACT_ATOMS: atom_id res chain seq x y z
N MET A 1 33.65 5.55 -32.35
CA MET A 1 32.79 4.46 -32.68
C MET A 1 32.26 3.74 -31.46
N GLY A 2 33.08 3.44 -30.48
CA GLY A 2 32.61 2.80 -29.27
C GLY A 2 31.58 3.60 -28.50
N ARG A 3 31.53 4.89 -28.71
CA ARG A 3 30.60 5.75 -28.00
C ARG A 3 29.16 5.40 -28.26
N HIS A 4 28.84 4.97 -29.47
CA HIS A 4 27.46 4.65 -29.82
C HIS A 4 26.94 3.45 -29.04
N GLN A 5 27.80 2.52 -28.76
CA GLN A 5 27.43 1.34 -28.02
C GLN A 5 27.08 1.66 -26.58
N TYR A 6 27.80 2.59 -25.97
CA TYR A 6 27.50 2.98 -24.59
C TYR A 6 26.14 3.64 -24.47
N ILE A 7 25.82 4.52 -25.43
CA ILE A 7 24.54 5.21 -25.41
C ILE A 7 23.40 4.22 -25.55
N ALA A 8 23.55 3.26 -26.44
CA ALA A 8 22.53 2.24 -26.65
C ALA A 8 22.29 1.44 -25.36
N GLY A 9 23.37 1.13 -24.65
CA GLY A 9 23.24 0.39 -23.41
C GLY A 9 22.47 1.14 -22.34
N LEU A 10 22.71 2.44 -22.24
CA LEU A 10 22.01 3.25 -21.27
C LEU A 10 20.52 3.32 -21.57
N LEU A 11 20.17 3.51 -22.84
CA LEU A 11 18.76 3.55 -23.23
C LEU A 11 18.05 2.24 -22.92
N PHE A 12 18.72 1.15 -23.15
CA PHE A 12 18.14 -0.15 -22.86
C PHE A 12 17.84 -0.32 -21.38
N ALA A 13 18.74 0.12 -20.51
CA ALA A 13 18.54 0.05 -19.08
C ALA A 13 17.31 0.86 -18.65
N CYS A 14 17.13 2.05 -19.21
CA CYS A 14 15.98 2.87 -18.89
C CYS A 14 14.66 2.19 -19.29
N LEU A 15 14.65 1.54 -20.44
CA LEU A 15 13.45 0.84 -20.88
C LEU A 15 13.07 -0.28 -19.94
N LEU A 16 14.05 -1.01 -19.42
CA LEU A 16 13.75 -2.09 -18.48
C LEU A 16 13.12 -1.56 -17.20
N VAL A 17 13.63 -0.45 -16.68
CA VAL A 17 13.06 0.16 -15.48
C VAL A 17 11.63 0.59 -15.74
N GLY A 18 11.37 1.21 -16.88
CA GLY A 18 10.03 1.63 -17.22
C GLY A 18 9.07 0.45 -17.33
N ALA A 19 9.50 -0.65 -17.93
CA ALA A 19 8.65 -1.82 -18.05
C ALA A 19 8.28 -2.40 -16.67
N SER A 20 9.25 -2.43 -15.75
CA SER A 20 8.96 -2.92 -14.39
C SER A 20 7.91 -2.09 -13.70
N MET A 21 7.97 -0.78 -13.85
CA MET A 21 6.99 0.09 -13.21
C MET A 21 5.59 -0.10 -13.76
N LEU A 22 5.47 -0.43 -15.04
CA LEU A 22 4.17 -0.66 -15.65
C LEU A 22 3.52 -1.94 -15.17
N ASP A 23 4.31 -2.96 -14.88
CA ASP A 23 3.78 -4.27 -14.54
C ASP A 23 3.16 -4.34 -13.15
N GLY A 24 3.65 -3.55 -12.20
CA GLY A 24 3.24 -3.65 -10.82
C GLY A 24 2.01 -2.85 -10.44
N ARG A 25 1.45 -2.12 -11.37
CA ARG A 25 0.36 -1.22 -11.01
C ARG A 25 -0.98 -1.93 -11.01
N GLU A 26 -1.89 -1.39 -10.22
CA GLU A 26 -3.32 -1.65 -10.26
C GLU A 26 -3.81 -2.99 -9.76
N SER A 27 -2.95 -3.84 -9.24
CA SER A 27 -3.43 -5.03 -8.55
C SER A 27 -4.18 -4.66 -7.28
N ILE A 28 -3.80 -3.56 -6.63
CA ILE A 28 -4.58 -2.98 -5.55
C ILE A 28 -4.55 -1.46 -5.66
N ARG A 29 -5.63 -0.84 -5.16
CA ARG A 29 -5.71 0.60 -4.98
C ARG A 29 -6.23 0.88 -3.59
N MET A 30 -5.65 1.84 -2.92
CA MET A 30 -5.93 2.06 -1.50
C MET A 30 -6.28 3.52 -1.25
N ARG A 31 -7.27 3.72 -0.38
CA ARG A 31 -7.67 5.05 0.06
C ARG A 31 -7.73 5.06 1.57
N VAL A 32 -7.08 6.05 2.17
CA VAL A 32 -7.08 6.28 3.61
C VAL A 32 -7.94 7.50 3.89
N SER A 33 -8.86 7.39 4.82
CA SER A 33 -9.71 8.53 5.20
C SER A 33 -10.05 8.48 6.69
N PRO A 34 -10.20 9.66 7.31
CA PRO A 34 -9.85 10.97 6.76
C PRO A 34 -8.34 11.13 6.66
N MET A 35 -7.89 12.11 5.89
CA MET A 35 -6.45 12.38 5.80
C MET A 35 -5.94 13.11 7.04
N VAL A 36 -6.83 13.77 7.77
CA VAL A 36 -6.51 14.44 9.04
C VAL A 36 -7.59 14.09 10.04
N ALA A 37 -7.19 13.59 11.19
CA ALA A 37 -8.10 13.22 12.28
C ALA A 37 -7.57 13.77 13.59
N MET A 38 -8.40 13.75 14.62
CA MET A 38 -8.04 14.15 15.98
C MET A 38 -7.82 12.90 16.84
N ALA A 39 -6.85 12.93 17.72
CA ALA A 39 -6.61 11.82 18.64
C ALA A 39 -7.72 11.72 19.69
N PRO A 40 -8.16 10.51 20.08
CA PRO A 40 -7.75 9.23 19.55
C PRO A 40 -8.30 9.05 18.13
N GLY A 41 -7.43 8.74 17.20
CA GLY A 41 -7.78 8.76 15.79
C GLY A 41 -8.50 7.51 15.32
N PHE A 42 -9.31 7.70 14.29
CA PHE A 42 -10.03 6.63 13.63
C PHE A 42 -9.75 6.77 12.14
N LEU A 43 -9.09 5.78 11.56
CA LEU A 43 -8.82 5.77 10.13
C LEU A 43 -9.51 4.58 9.47
N THR A 44 -10.09 4.84 8.32
CA THR A 44 -10.65 3.80 7.47
C THR A 44 -9.76 3.63 6.26
N VAL A 45 -9.35 2.41 5.99
CA VAL A 45 -8.52 2.09 4.82
C VAL A 45 -9.33 1.21 3.90
N ARG A 46 -9.62 1.72 2.72
CA ARG A 46 -10.39 1.01 1.72
C ARG A 46 -9.45 0.54 0.63
N VAL A 47 -9.45 -0.76 0.37
CA VAL A 47 -8.55 -1.36 -0.62
C VAL A 47 -9.39 -2.01 -1.71
N ASN A 48 -9.18 -1.58 -2.93
CA ASN A 48 -9.77 -2.24 -4.10
C ASN A 48 -8.76 -3.27 -4.61
N ILE A 49 -9.21 -4.49 -4.79
CA ILE A 49 -8.35 -5.62 -5.12
C ILE A 49 -8.77 -6.16 -6.48
N GLU A 50 -7.81 -6.23 -7.39
CA GLU A 50 -8.05 -6.88 -8.68
C GLU A 50 -8.11 -8.39 -8.48
N ALA A 51 -9.17 -9.02 -8.98
CA ALA A 51 -9.35 -10.46 -8.82
C ALA A 51 -8.22 -11.21 -9.51
N ALA A 52 -7.65 -12.18 -8.81
CA ALA A 52 -6.62 -13.04 -9.36
C ALA A 52 -6.56 -14.32 -8.53
N ALA A 53 -6.35 -15.44 -9.23
CA ALA A 53 -6.27 -16.73 -8.57
C ALA A 53 -5.12 -16.82 -7.58
N GLU A 54 -4.09 -16.01 -7.80
CA GLU A 54 -2.88 -16.03 -6.96
C GLU A 54 -3.04 -15.27 -5.64
N ASN A 55 -4.10 -14.50 -5.46
CA ASN A 55 -4.27 -13.69 -4.24
C ASN A 55 -4.50 -14.58 -3.03
N ARG A 56 -3.72 -14.37 -1.97
CA ARG A 56 -3.82 -15.16 -0.74
C ARG A 56 -4.02 -14.33 0.51
N THR A 57 -3.34 -13.21 0.62
CA THR A 57 -3.49 -12.35 1.81
C THR A 57 -3.41 -10.90 1.42
N LEU A 58 -4.06 -10.08 2.23
CA LEU A 58 -3.91 -8.63 2.16
C LEU A 58 -3.61 -8.14 3.57
N GLN A 59 -2.49 -7.47 3.72
CA GLN A 59 -2.08 -6.89 5.00
C GLN A 59 -2.04 -5.38 4.88
N VAL A 60 -2.57 -4.69 5.89
CA VAL A 60 -2.50 -3.24 5.96
C VAL A 60 -1.81 -2.86 7.25
N VAL A 61 -0.82 -1.98 7.15
CA VAL A 61 -0.02 -1.50 8.28
C VAL A 61 -0.21 0.00 8.39
N ALA A 62 -0.52 0.46 9.61
CA ALA A 62 -0.55 1.89 9.93
C ALA A 62 0.59 2.15 10.90
N GLU A 63 1.49 3.04 10.53
CA GLU A 63 2.73 3.23 11.27
C GLU A 63 3.09 4.70 11.39
N SER A 64 3.47 5.11 12.59
CA SER A 64 4.06 6.41 12.87
C SER A 64 5.37 6.18 13.61
N PRO A 65 6.18 7.22 13.88
CA PRO A 65 7.44 7.00 14.60
C PRO A 65 7.29 6.28 15.93
N ASP A 66 6.16 6.47 16.62
CA ASP A 66 5.98 5.92 17.96
C ASP A 66 4.90 4.85 18.04
N PHE A 67 4.30 4.45 16.92
CA PHE A 67 3.16 3.56 16.98
C PHE A 67 3.09 2.70 15.72
N TYR A 68 2.67 1.47 15.92
CA TYR A 68 2.55 0.50 14.82
C TYR A 68 1.33 -0.37 15.07
N ARG A 69 0.54 -0.56 14.03
CA ARG A 69 -0.58 -1.50 14.08
C ARG A 69 -0.77 -2.11 12.71
N SER A 70 -1.05 -3.39 12.65
CA SER A 70 -1.31 -4.06 11.38
C SER A 70 -2.55 -4.93 11.47
N SER A 71 -3.13 -5.20 10.31
CA SER A 71 -4.27 -6.09 10.18
C SER A 71 -4.13 -6.87 8.90
N GLN A 72 -4.55 -8.12 8.90
CA GLN A 72 -4.40 -8.99 7.75
C GLN A 72 -5.67 -9.79 7.54
N ILE A 73 -6.06 -9.97 6.29
CA ILE A 73 -7.16 -10.84 5.94
C ILE A 73 -6.69 -11.89 4.93
N GLN A 74 -7.36 -13.03 4.96
CA GLN A 74 -7.15 -14.08 3.98
C GLN A 74 -8.01 -13.81 2.76
N LEU A 75 -7.46 -14.09 1.59
CA LEU A 75 -8.16 -13.94 0.32
C LEU A 75 -8.33 -15.30 -0.33
N ASN A 76 -9.49 -15.50 -0.92
CA ASN A 76 -9.81 -16.76 -1.59
C ASN A 76 -9.64 -16.61 -3.09
N GLY A 77 -8.41 -16.29 -3.49
CA GLY A 77 -8.06 -16.18 -4.90
C GLY A 77 -8.97 -15.23 -5.66
N ALA A 78 -9.40 -15.65 -6.83
CA ALA A 78 -10.25 -14.83 -7.69
C ALA A 78 -11.66 -14.63 -7.11
N GLN A 79 -12.05 -15.41 -6.12
CA GLN A 79 -13.39 -15.34 -5.53
C GLN A 79 -13.46 -14.40 -4.36
N ALA A 80 -12.35 -13.82 -3.93
CA ALA A 80 -12.36 -12.86 -2.84
C ALA A 80 -13.15 -11.61 -3.23
N ALA A 81 -13.74 -10.97 -2.23
CA ALA A 81 -14.47 -9.72 -2.46
C ALA A 81 -13.53 -8.68 -3.06
N PRO A 82 -14.02 -7.86 -4.01
CA PRO A 82 -13.15 -6.88 -4.68
C PRO A 82 -12.77 -5.70 -3.80
N ILE A 83 -13.43 -5.51 -2.67
CA ILE A 83 -13.18 -4.38 -1.78
C ILE A 83 -13.01 -4.91 -0.37
N ALA A 84 -11.92 -4.47 0.28
CA ALA A 84 -11.69 -4.74 1.69
C ALA A 84 -11.61 -3.43 2.45
N VAL A 85 -12.17 -3.40 3.67
CA VAL A 85 -12.17 -2.21 4.50
C VAL A 85 -11.54 -2.55 5.83
N PHE A 86 -10.55 -1.77 6.22
CA PHE A 86 -9.86 -1.91 7.50
C PHE A 86 -10.13 -0.67 8.33
N GLU A 87 -10.38 -0.86 9.62
CA GLU A 87 -10.62 0.24 10.54
C GLU A 87 -9.56 0.20 11.62
N PHE A 88 -8.85 1.31 11.76
CA PHE A 88 -7.86 1.47 12.83
C PHE A 88 -8.39 2.50 13.81
N ARG A 89 -8.61 2.06 15.05
CA ARG A 89 -9.23 2.87 16.08
C ARG A 89 -8.23 3.22 17.16
N ASN A 90 -8.50 4.30 17.86
CA ASN A 90 -7.72 4.72 19.03
C ASN A 90 -6.25 4.96 18.70
N LEU A 91 -6.01 5.58 17.56
CA LEU A 91 -4.65 5.90 17.14
C LEU A 91 -4.15 7.15 17.88
N PRO A 92 -2.97 7.09 18.49
CA PRO A 92 -2.38 8.28 19.07
C PRO A 92 -1.99 9.28 18.00
N SER A 93 -1.74 10.52 18.42
CA SER A 93 -1.31 11.55 17.47
C SER A 93 0.00 11.15 16.78
N GLY A 94 0.14 11.54 15.53
CA GLY A 94 1.32 11.26 14.75
C GLY A 94 1.06 11.36 13.27
N PHE A 95 2.13 11.31 12.50
CA PHE A 95 2.05 11.18 11.04
C PHE A 95 2.10 9.71 10.70
N TYR A 96 1.05 9.23 10.05
CA TYR A 96 0.92 7.80 9.74
C TYR A 96 1.20 7.54 8.30
N GLN A 97 2.03 6.55 8.05
CA GLN A 97 2.17 5.95 6.74
C GLN A 97 1.37 4.65 6.75
N VAL A 98 0.49 4.49 5.78
CA VAL A 98 -0.36 3.31 5.68
C VAL A 98 0.07 2.56 4.45
N THR A 99 0.38 1.28 4.62
CA THR A 99 0.88 0.44 3.53
C THR A 99 0.02 -0.80 3.42
N GLY A 100 -0.43 -1.09 2.20
CA GLY A 100 -1.15 -2.32 1.91
C GLY A 100 -0.27 -3.23 1.07
N VAL A 101 -0.22 -4.51 1.44
CA VAL A 101 0.58 -5.50 0.72
C VAL A 101 -0.31 -6.67 0.35
N LEU A 102 -0.45 -6.89 -0.95
CA LEU A 102 -1.16 -8.03 -1.51
C LEU A 102 -0.15 -9.13 -1.77
N SER A 103 -0.39 -10.31 -1.21
CA SER A 103 0.57 -11.41 -1.32
C SER A 103 -0.08 -12.66 -1.88
N GLY A 104 0.74 -13.46 -2.55
CA GLY A 104 0.41 -14.81 -3.00
C GLY A 104 1.28 -15.83 -2.30
N VAL A 105 1.30 -17.06 -2.82
CA VAL A 105 2.09 -18.13 -2.20
C VAL A 105 3.59 -17.86 -2.29
N ASN A 106 4.01 -17.07 -3.26
CA ASN A 106 5.43 -16.80 -3.46
C ASN A 106 5.86 -15.44 -2.89
N GLY A 107 5.00 -14.80 -2.11
CA GLY A 107 5.33 -13.53 -1.49
C GLY A 107 4.53 -12.37 -2.04
N PRO A 108 5.00 -11.13 -1.77
CA PRO A 108 4.26 -9.94 -2.18
C PRO A 108 4.07 -9.85 -3.69
N ARG A 109 2.88 -9.45 -4.10
CA ARG A 109 2.51 -9.24 -5.49
C ARG A 109 2.32 -7.78 -5.83
N ALA A 110 1.79 -7.00 -4.89
CA ALA A 110 1.52 -5.59 -5.11
C ALA A 110 1.52 -4.85 -3.79
N THR A 111 1.84 -3.57 -3.85
CA THR A 111 1.89 -2.71 -2.68
C THR A 111 1.26 -1.37 -3.02
N ALA A 112 0.52 -0.82 -2.06
CA ALA A 112 -0.03 0.52 -2.17
C ALA A 112 0.23 1.26 -0.86
N SER A 113 0.30 2.58 -0.92
CA SER A 113 0.55 3.38 0.29
C SER A 113 -0.29 4.64 0.29
N GLY A 114 -0.49 5.15 1.49
CA GLY A 114 -1.16 6.41 1.71
C GLY A 114 -0.67 7.01 3.01
N VAL A 115 -1.12 8.21 3.30
CA VAL A 115 -0.70 8.91 4.51
C VAL A 115 -1.91 9.50 5.20
N ALA A 116 -1.79 9.67 6.53
CA ALA A 116 -2.79 10.36 7.32
C ALA A 116 -2.10 11.01 8.52
N LYS A 117 -2.69 12.09 9.00
CA LYS A 117 -2.19 12.77 10.18
C LYS A 117 -3.25 12.69 11.27
N VAL A 118 -2.83 12.27 12.46
CA VAL A 118 -3.67 12.32 13.65
C VAL A 118 -3.11 13.43 14.54
N GLN A 119 -3.89 14.47 14.73
CA GLN A 119 -3.49 15.64 15.52
C GLN A 119 -3.80 15.40 16.99
N PRO A 120 -3.03 16.02 17.90
CA PRO A 120 -3.37 15.97 19.31
C PRO A 120 -4.74 16.59 19.56
N SER A 121 -5.47 16.03 20.51
CA SER A 121 -6.75 16.61 20.91
C SER A 121 -6.52 17.94 21.61
N PRO A 122 -7.47 18.89 21.46
CA PRO A 122 -7.38 20.13 22.23
C PRO A 122 -7.36 19.83 23.73
N GLY A 123 -6.50 20.53 24.46
CA GLY A 123 -6.41 20.36 25.88
C GLY A 123 -5.47 19.27 26.36
N GLN A 124 -4.75 18.65 25.46
CA GLN A 124 -3.73 17.66 25.81
C GLN A 124 -2.32 18.19 25.69
#